data_dc21fede6d78f4c9f6504c93f985228c
#
_entry.id   dc21fede6d78f4c9f6504c93f985228c
#
_cell.length_a   1.000
_cell.length_b   1.000
_cell.length_c   1.000
_cell.angle_alpha   90.00
_cell.angle_beta   90.00
_cell.angle_gamma   90.00
#
_symmetry.space_group_name_H-M   'P 1'
#
loop_
_entity.id
_entity.type
_entity.pdbx_description
1 polymer ?
#
loop_
_entity_poly.entity_id
_entity_poly.type
_entity_poly.pdbx_seq_one_letter_code
_entity_poly.pdbx_strand_id
1 'polypeptide(L)'
;MKEIEILVEVFDEPSKIIERLDEFEFKGIKETTDVYYYDPKRDTLKPNKNMQIDECLRIRTKNNDHYITYKVDKFDEDGKWLYSDEYETKFEDIFMLNNIINKLGLKELLTIQNSKRTYVNDKYEIVLETVKDLGYFLEVEYCTNEDVDVKEVKKEIQKFIDSLELNVSEELNMGKPEMMIRKNNIVIED
;
A
#
# COMPACT_ATOMS: atom_id res chain seq x y z
N MET A 1 -0.61 12.94 -7.75
CA MET A 1 0.36 13.16 -6.67
C MET A 1 1.36 12.02 -6.73
N LYS A 2 2.63 12.28 -6.50
CA LYS A 2 3.69 11.26 -6.45
C LYS A 2 3.83 10.80 -4.99
N GLU A 3 3.71 9.51 -4.75
CA GLU A 3 3.85 8.86 -3.45
C GLU A 3 5.14 8.03 -3.47
N ILE A 4 6.10 8.43 -2.66
CA ILE A 4 7.40 7.77 -2.53
C ILE A 4 7.42 7.13 -1.16
N GLU A 5 7.42 5.80 -1.12
CA GLU A 5 7.33 5.06 0.14
C GLU A 5 8.38 3.95 0.23
N ILE A 6 8.69 3.55 1.45
CA ILE A 6 9.37 2.31 1.77
C ILE A 6 8.47 1.48 2.68
N LEU A 7 8.21 0.25 2.26
CA LEU A 7 7.47 -0.75 3.02
C LEU A 7 8.43 -1.82 3.52
N VAL A 8 8.41 -2.09 4.83
CA VAL A 8 9.18 -3.16 5.46
C VAL A 8 8.27 -4.03 6.34
N GLU A 9 8.59 -5.31 6.44
CA GLU A 9 7.99 -6.19 7.46
C GLU A 9 8.70 -5.95 8.79
N VAL A 10 7.94 -5.97 9.90
CA VAL A 10 8.47 -5.73 11.24
C VAL A 10 8.40 -7.00 12.05
N PHE A 11 9.54 -7.38 12.66
CA PHE A 11 9.67 -8.62 13.45
C PHE A 11 9.68 -8.38 14.96
N ASP A 12 9.70 -7.11 15.38
CA ASP A 12 9.58 -6.75 16.79
C ASP A 12 8.14 -6.90 17.30
N GLU A 13 8.00 -7.04 18.61
CA GLU A 13 6.70 -7.05 19.27
C GLU A 13 6.00 -5.69 19.12
N PRO A 14 4.68 -5.67 18.92
CA PRO A 14 3.92 -4.43 18.69
C PRO A 14 4.14 -3.34 19.73
N SER A 15 4.33 -3.72 21.00
CA SER A 15 4.59 -2.77 22.10
C SER A 15 5.90 -1.99 21.89
N LYS A 16 6.96 -2.65 21.44
CA LYS A 16 8.24 -2.01 21.16
C LYS A 16 8.14 -1.06 19.97
N ILE A 17 7.39 -1.48 18.94
CA ILE A 17 7.19 -0.64 17.76
C ILE A 17 6.45 0.64 18.15
N ILE A 18 5.36 0.50 18.93
CA ILE A 18 4.56 1.64 19.39
C ILE A 18 5.42 2.57 20.26
N GLU A 19 6.22 2.05 21.18
CA GLU A 19 7.12 2.84 22.03
C GLU A 19 8.08 3.71 21.18
N ARG A 20 8.63 3.16 20.10
CA ARG A 20 9.51 3.91 19.18
C ARG A 20 8.77 4.96 18.37
N LEU A 21 7.51 4.72 18.03
CA LEU A 21 6.69 5.64 17.24
C LEU A 21 5.97 6.70 18.09
N ASP A 22 5.83 6.50 19.40
CA ASP A 22 5.12 7.44 20.30
C ASP A 22 5.85 8.79 20.49
N GLU A 23 7.08 8.94 19.99
CA GLU A 23 7.76 10.25 19.89
C GLU A 23 7.25 11.12 18.73
N PHE A 24 6.47 10.56 17.80
CA PHE A 24 5.85 11.28 16.69
C PHE A 24 4.37 11.61 16.98
N GLU A 25 3.82 12.56 16.23
CA GLU A 25 2.43 12.96 16.39
C GLU A 25 1.48 11.84 15.96
N PHE A 26 0.78 11.24 16.91
CA PHE A 26 -0.19 10.18 16.66
C PHE A 26 -1.49 10.74 16.06
N LYS A 27 -1.90 10.24 14.90
CA LYS A 27 -3.10 10.65 14.15
C LYS A 27 -4.30 9.71 14.33
N GLY A 28 -4.11 8.58 14.98
CA GLY A 28 -5.19 7.65 15.28
C GLY A 28 -5.00 6.25 14.69
N ILE A 29 -5.98 5.39 14.97
CA ILE A 29 -6.08 4.05 14.42
C ILE A 29 -7.28 4.01 13.48
N LYS A 30 -7.12 3.36 12.34
CA LYS A 30 -8.17 3.20 11.34
C LYS A 30 -8.23 1.74 10.89
N GLU A 31 -9.41 1.18 10.99
CA GLU A 31 -9.70 -0.12 10.38
C GLU A 31 -10.07 0.10 8.92
N THR A 32 -9.41 -0.62 8.02
CA THR A 32 -9.69 -0.56 6.59
C THR A 32 -9.99 -1.94 6.02
N THR A 33 -10.89 -1.95 5.05
CA THR A 33 -11.13 -3.09 4.18
C THR A 33 -10.88 -2.63 2.75
N ASP A 34 -9.89 -3.22 2.11
CA ASP A 34 -9.44 -2.90 0.77
C ASP A 34 -9.85 -4.05 -0.17
N VAL A 35 -10.72 -3.75 -1.12
CA VAL A 35 -11.10 -4.69 -2.19
C VAL A 35 -10.34 -4.32 -3.45
N TYR A 36 -9.53 -5.23 -3.95
CA TYR A 36 -8.73 -5.08 -5.16
C TYR A 36 -9.44 -5.71 -6.36
N TYR A 37 -9.37 -5.03 -7.50
CA TYR A 37 -10.00 -5.46 -8.74
C TYR A 37 -8.98 -5.64 -9.84
N TYR A 38 -9.25 -6.55 -10.77
CA TYR A 38 -8.45 -6.75 -11.96
C TYR A 38 -9.32 -6.75 -13.22
N ASP A 39 -8.69 -6.43 -14.36
CA ASP A 39 -9.32 -6.55 -15.68
C ASP A 39 -8.72 -7.77 -16.42
N PRO A 40 -9.50 -8.81 -16.73
CA PRO A 40 -9.01 -9.98 -17.46
C PRO A 40 -8.39 -9.65 -18.84
N LYS A 41 -8.75 -8.50 -19.42
CA LYS A 41 -8.34 -8.09 -20.78
C LYS A 41 -7.20 -7.07 -20.80
N ARG A 42 -6.82 -6.51 -19.62
CA ARG A 42 -5.80 -5.49 -19.50
C ARG A 42 -4.62 -6.02 -18.69
N ASP A 43 -3.51 -6.31 -19.39
CA ASP A 43 -2.34 -6.94 -18.78
C ASP A 43 -1.73 -6.15 -17.62
N THR A 44 -1.78 -4.82 -17.66
CA THR A 44 -1.25 -3.97 -16.60
C THR A 44 -2.11 -3.96 -15.32
N LEU A 45 -3.41 -4.28 -15.43
CA LEU A 45 -4.36 -4.30 -14.32
C LEU A 45 -4.70 -5.73 -13.90
N LYS A 46 -3.82 -6.67 -14.12
CA LYS A 46 -3.89 -8.05 -13.59
C LYS A 46 -2.50 -8.52 -13.15
N PRO A 47 -2.40 -9.42 -12.17
CA PRO A 47 -1.13 -10.02 -11.83
C PRO A 47 -0.47 -10.67 -13.03
N ASN A 48 0.80 -10.36 -13.26
CA ASN A 48 1.60 -10.99 -14.28
C ASN A 48 2.09 -12.40 -13.81
N LYS A 49 2.85 -13.09 -14.66
CA LYS A 49 3.41 -14.42 -14.35
C LYS A 49 4.32 -14.46 -13.10
N ASN A 50 4.82 -13.30 -12.66
CA ASN A 50 5.63 -13.16 -11.45
C ASN A 50 4.78 -12.73 -10.24
N MET A 51 3.43 -12.69 -10.39
CA MET A 51 2.48 -12.24 -9.36
C MET A 51 2.68 -10.77 -8.96
N GLN A 52 3.15 -9.93 -9.90
CA GLN A 52 3.27 -8.48 -9.74
C GLN A 52 2.11 -7.78 -10.44
N ILE A 53 1.71 -6.65 -9.91
CA ILE A 53 0.65 -5.78 -10.43
C ILE A 53 1.28 -4.44 -10.76
N ASP A 54 1.22 -4.04 -12.05
CA ASP A 54 1.77 -2.76 -12.49
C ASP A 54 0.81 -1.59 -12.24
N GLU A 55 -0.50 -1.88 -12.31
CA GLU A 55 -1.57 -0.93 -12.03
C GLU A 55 -2.56 -1.55 -11.05
N CYS A 56 -3.03 -0.77 -10.10
CA CYS A 56 -3.91 -1.24 -9.03
C CYS A 56 -5.20 -0.43 -8.98
N LEU A 57 -6.34 -1.10 -9.06
CA LEU A 57 -7.65 -0.52 -8.75
C LEU A 57 -8.14 -1.08 -7.42
N ARG A 58 -8.43 -0.19 -6.47
CA ARG A 58 -8.86 -0.54 -5.13
C ARG A 58 -10.09 0.26 -4.72
N ILE A 59 -11.05 -0.40 -4.08
CA ILE A 59 -12.07 0.25 -3.25
C ILE A 59 -11.67 0.03 -1.80
N ARG A 60 -11.48 1.13 -1.07
CA ARG A 60 -11.20 1.15 0.36
C ARG A 60 -12.42 1.59 1.14
N THR A 61 -12.83 0.79 2.11
CA THR A 61 -13.74 1.21 3.16
C THR A 61 -12.94 1.49 4.43
N LYS A 62 -13.08 2.72 4.96
CA LYS A 62 -12.40 3.21 6.15
C LYS A 62 -13.45 3.79 7.09
N ASN A 63 -13.77 3.07 8.16
CA ASN A 63 -14.96 3.33 8.95
C ASN A 63 -16.22 3.25 8.06
N ASN A 64 -16.93 4.39 7.88
CA ASN A 64 -18.10 4.50 7.01
C ASN A 64 -17.81 5.27 5.70
N ASP A 65 -16.57 5.65 5.47
CA ASP A 65 -16.13 6.38 4.28
C ASP A 65 -15.62 5.41 3.22
N HIS A 66 -15.93 5.70 1.96
CA HIS A 66 -15.51 4.90 0.82
C HIS A 66 -14.64 5.71 -0.12
N TYR A 67 -13.55 5.09 -0.58
CA TYR A 67 -12.58 5.68 -1.50
C TYR A 67 -12.34 4.71 -2.66
N ILE A 68 -12.26 5.26 -3.86
CA ILE A 68 -11.74 4.53 -5.03
C ILE A 68 -10.37 5.08 -5.34
N THR A 69 -9.42 4.17 -5.45
CA THR A 69 -8.01 4.50 -5.70
C THR A 69 -7.53 3.77 -6.94
N TYR A 70 -6.84 4.48 -7.82
CA TYR A 70 -6.09 3.91 -8.92
C TYR A 70 -4.63 4.29 -8.77
N LYS A 71 -3.75 3.29 -8.71
CA LYS A 71 -2.29 3.49 -8.64
C LYS A 71 -1.63 2.97 -9.90
N VAL A 72 -0.60 3.66 -10.32
CA VAL A 72 0.30 3.24 -11.42
C VAL A 72 1.70 3.20 -10.85
N ASP A 73 2.24 2.01 -10.69
CA ASP A 73 3.56 1.81 -10.13
C ASP A 73 4.65 2.12 -11.17
N LYS A 74 5.75 2.71 -10.72
CA LYS A 74 6.92 3.05 -11.51
C LYS A 74 8.12 2.30 -11.00
N PHE A 75 8.79 1.61 -11.91
CA PHE A 75 9.95 0.78 -11.61
C PHE A 75 11.19 1.35 -12.30
N ASP A 76 12.37 1.08 -11.74
CA ASP A 76 13.63 1.37 -12.40
C ASP A 76 14.02 0.28 -13.41
N GLU A 77 15.19 0.43 -14.06
CA GLU A 77 15.70 -0.51 -15.05
C GLU A 77 15.98 -1.91 -14.48
N ASP A 78 16.19 -2.01 -13.16
CA ASP A 78 16.42 -3.26 -12.42
C ASP A 78 15.11 -3.88 -11.91
N GLY A 79 13.96 -3.24 -12.18
CA GLY A 79 12.63 -3.67 -11.73
C GLY A 79 12.35 -3.38 -10.26
N LYS A 80 13.09 -2.46 -9.63
CA LYS A 80 12.82 -2.00 -8.28
C LYS A 80 11.75 -0.93 -8.30
N TRP A 81 10.82 -1.02 -7.38
CA TRP A 81 9.77 -0.03 -7.21
C TRP A 81 10.32 1.32 -6.77
N LEU A 82 9.99 2.37 -7.52
CA LEU A 82 10.44 3.74 -7.26
C LEU A 82 9.37 4.54 -6.51
N TYR A 83 8.20 4.66 -7.11
CA TYR A 83 7.06 5.43 -6.58
C TYR A 83 5.79 5.03 -7.30
N SER A 84 4.64 5.50 -6.81
CA SER A 84 3.35 5.36 -7.49
C SER A 84 2.74 6.71 -7.83
N ASP A 85 2.09 6.78 -9.00
CA ASP A 85 1.16 7.85 -9.31
C ASP A 85 -0.21 7.44 -8.76
N GLU A 86 -0.69 8.14 -7.72
CA GLU A 86 -1.95 7.83 -7.07
C GLU A 86 -3.06 8.80 -7.47
N TYR A 87 -4.22 8.23 -7.79
CA TYR A 87 -5.47 8.94 -8.09
C TYR A 87 -6.55 8.40 -7.16
N GLU A 88 -6.91 9.18 -6.13
CA GLU A 88 -7.90 8.77 -5.13
C GLU A 88 -9.03 9.80 -5.05
N THR A 89 -10.26 9.31 -4.89
CA THR A 89 -11.41 10.15 -4.60
C THR A 89 -12.40 9.44 -3.68
N LYS A 90 -13.06 10.23 -2.83
CA LYS A 90 -14.15 9.75 -1.98
C LYS A 90 -15.44 9.62 -2.79
N PHE A 91 -16.25 8.62 -2.46
CA PHE A 91 -17.58 8.42 -3.04
C PHE A 91 -18.57 7.94 -1.96
N GLU A 92 -19.88 8.03 -2.23
CA GLU A 92 -20.92 7.74 -1.24
C GLU A 92 -21.57 6.38 -1.44
N ASP A 93 -21.90 6.01 -2.68
CA ASP A 93 -22.72 4.82 -3.01
C ASP A 93 -21.83 3.66 -3.47
N ILE A 94 -21.44 2.81 -2.51
CA ILE A 94 -20.62 1.63 -2.77
C ILE A 94 -21.34 0.58 -3.63
N PHE A 95 -22.68 0.47 -3.47
CA PHE A 95 -23.46 -0.48 -4.25
C PHE A 95 -23.49 -0.08 -5.73
N MET A 96 -23.70 1.21 -6.01
CA MET A 96 -23.70 1.71 -7.37
C MET A 96 -22.33 1.61 -8.02
N LEU A 97 -21.24 1.94 -7.28
CA LEU A 97 -19.90 1.82 -7.80
C LEU A 97 -19.54 0.36 -8.13
N ASN A 98 -19.86 -0.59 -7.25
CA ASN A 98 -19.64 -2.01 -7.53
C ASN A 98 -20.40 -2.49 -8.76
N ASN A 99 -21.63 -2.01 -8.98
CA ASN A 99 -22.38 -2.31 -10.19
C ASN A 99 -21.70 -1.75 -11.45
N ILE A 100 -21.15 -0.54 -11.38
CA ILE A 100 -20.41 0.07 -12.49
C ILE A 100 -19.15 -0.77 -12.80
N ILE A 101 -18.35 -1.11 -11.80
CA ILE A 101 -17.12 -1.92 -11.93
C ILE A 101 -17.46 -3.27 -12.59
N ASN A 102 -18.50 -3.95 -12.11
CA ASN A 102 -18.95 -5.21 -12.70
C ASN A 102 -19.41 -5.06 -14.16
N LYS A 103 -20.09 -3.95 -14.50
CA LYS A 103 -20.53 -3.68 -15.89
C LYS A 103 -19.36 -3.34 -16.81
N LEU A 104 -18.27 -2.79 -16.27
CA LEU A 104 -17.03 -2.59 -17.01
C LEU A 104 -16.25 -3.90 -17.25
N GLY A 105 -16.65 -4.99 -16.60
CA GLY A 105 -16.03 -6.32 -16.75
C GLY A 105 -14.87 -6.58 -15.79
N LEU A 106 -14.62 -5.66 -14.87
CA LEU A 106 -13.63 -5.86 -13.80
C LEU A 106 -14.12 -6.91 -12.81
N LYS A 107 -13.19 -7.68 -12.27
CA LYS A 107 -13.45 -8.74 -11.29
C LYS A 107 -12.71 -8.46 -10.00
N GLU A 108 -13.27 -8.90 -8.89
CA GLU A 108 -12.58 -8.88 -7.62
C GLU A 108 -11.38 -9.84 -7.66
N LEU A 109 -10.23 -9.35 -7.23
CA LEU A 109 -8.99 -10.10 -7.13
C LEU A 109 -8.83 -10.69 -5.73
N LEU A 110 -8.89 -9.83 -4.72
CA LEU A 110 -8.76 -10.19 -3.30
C LEU A 110 -9.24 -9.06 -2.40
N THR A 111 -9.45 -9.40 -1.14
CA THR A 111 -9.78 -8.43 -0.08
C THR A 111 -8.74 -8.48 1.02
N ILE A 112 -8.23 -7.32 1.45
CA ILE A 112 -7.30 -7.15 2.56
C ILE A 112 -7.98 -6.39 3.70
N GLN A 113 -7.83 -6.89 4.92
CA GLN A 113 -8.28 -6.22 6.14
C GLN A 113 -7.06 -5.75 6.93
N ASN A 114 -7.01 -4.46 7.24
CA ASN A 114 -5.89 -3.81 7.92
C ASN A 114 -6.36 -3.01 9.11
N SER A 115 -5.54 -3.02 10.15
CA SER A 115 -5.55 -1.99 11.20
C SER A 115 -4.33 -1.10 11.00
N LYS A 116 -4.56 0.18 10.70
CA LYS A 116 -3.53 1.17 10.41
C LYS A 116 -3.39 2.16 11.56
N ARG A 117 -2.24 2.17 12.20
CA ARG A 117 -1.86 3.13 13.23
C ARG A 117 -0.95 4.18 12.62
N THR A 118 -1.46 5.39 12.46
CA THR A 118 -0.79 6.46 11.72
C THR A 118 -0.13 7.46 12.66
N TYR A 119 1.11 7.79 12.35
CA TYR A 119 1.89 8.87 12.95
C TYR A 119 2.39 9.81 11.87
N VAL A 120 2.74 11.03 12.24
CA VAL A 120 3.37 11.99 11.32
C VAL A 120 4.51 12.72 12.02
N ASN A 121 5.49 13.10 11.24
CA ASN A 121 6.45 14.15 11.58
C ASN A 121 6.41 15.25 10.53
N ASP A 122 7.35 16.20 10.58
CA ASP A 122 7.38 17.33 9.63
C ASP A 122 7.53 16.92 8.16
N LYS A 123 7.92 15.67 7.89
CA LYS A 123 8.28 15.21 6.56
C LYS A 123 7.53 13.96 6.09
N TYR A 124 7.25 13.03 6.99
CA TYR A 124 6.74 11.71 6.65
C TYR A 124 5.40 11.39 7.30
N GLU A 125 4.56 10.66 6.58
CA GLU A 125 3.54 9.83 7.20
C GLU A 125 4.17 8.47 7.51
N ILE A 126 3.92 7.97 8.72
CA ILE A 126 4.50 6.72 9.26
C ILE A 126 3.33 5.85 9.67
N VAL A 127 3.18 4.70 9.05
CA VAL A 127 2.03 3.83 9.30
C VAL A 127 2.51 2.47 9.78
N LEU A 128 2.14 2.13 11.02
CA LEU A 128 2.23 0.76 11.50
C LEU A 128 0.94 0.03 11.13
N GLU A 129 1.06 -0.97 10.27
CA GLU A 129 -0.06 -1.78 9.82
C GLU A 129 -0.04 -3.16 10.44
N THR A 130 -1.19 -3.59 10.94
CA THR A 130 -1.48 -5.00 11.17
C THR A 130 -2.34 -5.49 10.02
N VAL A 131 -1.78 -6.32 9.17
CA VAL A 131 -2.48 -6.89 8.02
C VAL A 131 -2.92 -8.29 8.36
N LYS A 132 -4.24 -8.52 8.33
CA LYS A 132 -4.81 -9.83 8.64
C LYS A 132 -4.20 -10.90 7.73
N ASP A 133 -3.77 -11.99 8.34
CA ASP A 133 -3.14 -13.12 7.68
C ASP A 133 -1.76 -12.85 7.02
N LEU A 134 -1.19 -11.64 7.13
CA LEU A 134 0.17 -11.34 6.67
C LEU A 134 1.14 -11.05 7.81
N GLY A 135 0.83 -10.12 8.71
CA GLY A 135 1.71 -9.73 9.80
C GLY A 135 1.74 -8.23 10.06
N TYR A 136 2.89 -7.75 10.55
CA TYR A 136 3.12 -6.35 10.89
C TYR A 136 4.03 -5.70 9.86
N PHE A 137 3.64 -4.51 9.43
CA PHE A 137 4.38 -3.74 8.43
C PHE A 137 4.55 -2.31 8.90
N LEU A 138 5.68 -1.73 8.57
CA LEU A 138 5.94 -0.31 8.70
C LEU A 138 6.05 0.27 7.30
N GLU A 139 5.24 1.28 7.03
CA GLU A 139 5.22 2.06 5.80
C GLU A 139 5.62 3.49 6.15
N VAL A 140 6.63 4.01 5.50
CA VAL A 140 7.07 5.39 5.65
C VAL A 140 6.96 6.07 4.30
N GLU A 141 6.13 7.09 4.23
CA GLU A 141 5.68 7.73 3.00
C GLU A 141 6.04 9.21 2.96
N TYR A 142 6.48 9.65 1.78
CA TYR A 142 6.66 11.04 1.40
C TYR A 142 5.83 11.37 0.16
N CYS A 143 4.84 12.26 0.31
CA CYS A 143 4.00 12.71 -0.78
C CYS A 143 4.44 14.06 -1.32
N THR A 144 4.52 14.20 -2.66
CA THR A 144 4.88 15.46 -3.29
C THR A 144 4.25 15.61 -4.68
N ASN A 145 4.06 16.87 -5.10
CA ASN A 145 3.76 17.22 -6.50
C ASN A 145 4.98 17.83 -7.20
N GLU A 146 6.11 17.96 -6.50
CA GLU A 146 7.32 18.52 -7.03
C GLU A 146 8.14 17.47 -7.78
N ASP A 147 9.03 17.93 -8.65
CA ASP A 147 10.03 17.09 -9.28
C ASP A 147 11.20 16.92 -8.32
N VAL A 148 11.36 15.69 -7.79
CA VAL A 148 12.38 15.34 -6.80
C VAL A 148 13.20 14.14 -7.27
N ASP A 149 14.43 14.04 -6.80
CA ASP A 149 15.23 12.82 -6.97
C ASP A 149 14.68 11.70 -6.06
N VAL A 150 13.88 10.81 -6.65
CA VAL A 150 13.22 9.71 -5.94
C VAL A 150 14.23 8.82 -5.21
N LYS A 151 15.41 8.57 -5.81
CA LYS A 151 16.45 7.72 -5.19
C LYS A 151 17.04 8.36 -3.94
N GLU A 152 17.23 9.67 -3.95
CA GLU A 152 17.69 10.38 -2.76
C GLU A 152 16.61 10.42 -1.67
N VAL A 153 15.32 10.65 -2.04
CA VAL A 153 14.21 10.58 -1.10
C VAL A 153 14.12 9.20 -0.45
N LYS A 154 14.21 8.12 -1.23
CA LYS A 154 14.22 6.75 -0.68
C LYS A 154 15.39 6.51 0.27
N LYS A 155 16.58 7.02 -0.02
CA LYS A 155 17.73 6.92 0.90
C LYS A 155 17.47 7.66 2.22
N GLU A 156 16.79 8.81 2.17
CA GLU A 156 16.44 9.56 3.38
C GLU A 156 15.36 8.82 4.19
N ILE A 157 14.35 8.23 3.54
CA ILE A 157 13.35 7.38 4.20
C ILE A 157 14.03 6.16 4.84
N GLN A 158 14.95 5.49 4.15
CA GLN A 158 15.69 4.36 4.72
C GLN A 158 16.48 4.75 5.96
N LYS A 159 17.22 5.88 5.91
CA LYS A 159 17.96 6.39 7.09
C LYS A 159 17.01 6.68 8.25
N PHE A 160 15.81 7.18 7.97
CA PHE A 160 14.80 7.41 8.99
C PHE A 160 14.33 6.09 9.60
N ILE A 161 14.02 5.05 8.79
CA ILE A 161 13.66 3.72 9.27
C ILE A 161 14.78 3.12 10.13
N ASP A 162 16.03 3.22 9.68
CA ASP A 162 17.20 2.73 10.43
C ASP A 162 17.34 3.42 11.80
N SER A 163 16.97 4.71 11.89
CA SER A 163 17.02 5.48 13.14
C SER A 163 16.00 5.03 14.19
N LEU A 164 14.95 4.33 13.78
CA LEU A 164 13.93 3.79 14.70
C LEU A 164 14.47 2.58 15.50
N GLU A 165 15.59 2.01 15.11
CA GLU A 165 16.23 0.84 15.78
C GLU A 165 15.28 -0.35 15.94
N LEU A 166 14.40 -0.56 14.97
CA LEU A 166 13.47 -1.69 14.88
C LEU A 166 14.10 -2.83 14.09
N ASN A 167 13.72 -4.06 14.45
CA ASN A 167 14.08 -5.25 13.68
C ASN A 167 13.13 -5.38 12.49
N VAL A 168 13.58 -4.96 11.31
CA VAL A 168 12.78 -4.93 10.08
C VAL A 168 13.46 -5.69 8.95
N SER A 169 12.67 -6.06 7.93
CA SER A 169 13.20 -6.59 6.68
C SER A 169 13.92 -5.51 5.86
N GLU A 170 14.60 -5.92 4.80
CA GLU A 170 14.90 -5.01 3.69
C GLU A 170 13.60 -4.49 3.07
N GLU A 171 13.68 -3.42 2.27
CA GLU A 171 12.56 -2.90 1.49
C GLU A 171 11.91 -4.01 0.66
N LEU A 172 10.59 -4.18 0.78
CA LEU A 172 9.89 -5.32 0.19
C LEU A 172 9.74 -5.22 -1.32
N ASN A 173 9.85 -4.04 -1.92
CA ASN A 173 9.69 -3.78 -3.37
C ASN A 173 8.43 -4.42 -3.97
N MET A 174 7.40 -4.61 -3.16
CA MET A 174 6.08 -5.13 -3.56
C MET A 174 5.02 -4.67 -2.55
N GLY A 175 3.79 -4.53 -3.02
CA GLY A 175 2.66 -4.18 -2.17
C GLY A 175 2.07 -5.38 -1.43
N LYS A 176 1.17 -5.08 -0.50
CA LYS A 176 0.43 -6.10 0.26
C LYS A 176 -0.46 -6.99 -0.62
N PRO A 177 -1.10 -6.48 -1.73
CA PRO A 177 -1.83 -7.36 -2.64
C PRO A 177 -0.96 -8.44 -3.28
N GLU A 178 0.26 -8.14 -3.74
CA GLU A 178 1.17 -9.15 -4.30
C GLU A 178 1.58 -10.18 -3.25
N MET A 179 1.83 -9.76 -2.01
CA MET A 179 2.12 -10.69 -0.90
C MET A 179 0.94 -11.63 -0.64
N MET A 180 -0.30 -11.10 -0.65
CA MET A 180 -1.50 -11.93 -0.46
C MET A 180 -1.74 -12.90 -1.64
N ILE A 181 -1.49 -12.45 -2.88
CA ILE A 181 -1.58 -13.31 -4.07
C ILE A 181 -0.62 -14.48 -3.93
N ARG A 182 0.64 -14.22 -3.57
CA ARG A 182 1.68 -15.26 -3.39
C ARG A 182 1.34 -16.22 -2.26
N LYS A 183 0.95 -15.67 -1.10
CA LYS A 183 0.57 -16.48 0.07
C LYS A 183 -0.59 -17.42 -0.22
N ASN A 184 -1.62 -16.94 -0.92
CA ASN A 184 -2.84 -17.68 -1.17
C ASN A 184 -2.79 -18.47 -2.50
N ASN A 185 -1.67 -18.41 -3.23
CA ASN A 185 -1.51 -19.03 -4.55
C ASN A 185 -2.66 -18.67 -5.50
N ILE A 186 -3.05 -17.36 -5.52
CA ILE A 186 -4.14 -16.92 -6.40
C ILE A 186 -3.66 -16.98 -7.84
N VAL A 187 -4.33 -17.80 -8.62
CA VAL A 187 -4.10 -17.92 -10.07
C VAL A 187 -5.29 -17.31 -10.79
N ILE A 188 -5.03 -16.38 -11.68
CA ILE A 188 -6.05 -15.83 -12.56
C ILE A 188 -6.05 -16.69 -13.83
N GLU A 189 -7.16 -17.37 -14.07
CA GLU A 189 -7.38 -18.10 -15.31
C GLU A 189 -7.67 -17.10 -16.44
N ASP A 190 -7.00 -17.28 -17.59
CA ASP A 190 -7.18 -16.47 -18.81
C ASP A 190 -8.59 -16.63 -19.42
#